data_7bdd6bba4952d54dd0990148229b2d8e
#
_entry.id   7bdd6bba4952d54dd0990148229b2d8e
#
_cell.length_a   1.000
_cell.length_b   1.000
_cell.length_c   1.000
_cell.angle_alpha   90.00
_cell.angle_beta   90.00
_cell.angle_gamma   90.00
#
_symmetry.space_group_name_H-M   'P 1'
#
loop_
_entity.id
_entity.type
_entity.pdbx_description
1 polymer ?
#
loop_
_entity_poly.entity_id
_entity_poly.type
_entity_poly.pdbx_seq_one_letter_code
_entity_poly.pdbx_strand_id
1 'polypeptide(L)'
;MGFNKITAAEAAALIQNGDTIGLSGFTPAGVPKSVPAEIARKAEKEHAEGKEFKINILTGASTGQSCDGMLANAHAIKFRAPYTTNKDFRTHVNNNEISYSDLNLSNMATQIRQGYLGQVDWAIIEACEVEQTGGKARIYLTAAGGISPTVCRLARKGIIIEVNAFHSKKCMGIHDVYEIEDHPYRTPIMIMKASDRIGKPYVEVDADRIKGIIECNIPDEARAFKAPDAITTQIGNNVADFLL
;
A
#
# COMPACT_ATOMS: atom_id res chain seq x y z
N MET A 1 14.05 22.94 5.55
CA MET A 1 12.70 22.93 6.13
C MET A 1 12.27 21.48 6.22
N GLY A 2 11.75 21.05 7.35
CA GLY A 2 11.22 19.67 7.49
C GLY A 2 9.82 19.55 6.89
N PHE A 3 9.38 18.32 6.62
CA PHE A 3 8.02 18.04 6.19
C PHE A 3 6.99 18.41 7.27
N ASN A 4 5.78 18.73 6.83
CA ASN A 4 4.67 19.03 7.73
C ASN A 4 4.23 17.75 8.46
N LYS A 5 4.33 17.73 9.79
CA LYS A 5 3.80 16.65 10.62
C LYS A 5 2.32 16.93 10.90
N ILE A 6 1.48 15.96 10.62
CA ILE A 6 0.04 16.01 10.84
C ILE A 6 -0.44 14.76 11.55
N THR A 7 -1.61 14.82 12.14
CA THR A 7 -2.30 13.66 12.70
C THR A 7 -2.95 12.83 11.61
N ALA A 8 -3.25 11.57 11.89
CA ALA A 8 -3.98 10.71 10.97
C ALA A 8 -5.40 11.25 10.68
N ALA A 9 -6.03 11.91 11.66
CA ALA A 9 -7.32 12.56 11.48
C ALA A 9 -7.25 13.76 10.52
N GLU A 10 -6.22 14.60 10.63
CA GLU A 10 -5.98 15.69 9.68
C GLU A 10 -5.70 15.15 8.27
N ALA A 11 -4.95 14.05 8.16
CA ALA A 11 -4.74 13.38 6.89
C ALA A 11 -6.05 12.86 6.28
N ALA A 12 -6.88 12.18 7.06
CA ALA A 12 -8.20 11.70 6.63
C ALA A 12 -9.14 12.84 6.25
N ALA A 13 -9.01 14.02 6.87
CA ALA A 13 -9.80 15.19 6.53
C ALA A 13 -9.53 15.72 5.10
N LEU A 14 -8.32 15.49 4.57
CA LEU A 14 -7.96 15.84 3.19
C LEU A 14 -8.69 14.98 2.13
N ILE A 15 -9.06 13.75 2.50
CA ILE A 15 -9.68 12.79 1.59
C ILE A 15 -11.16 13.14 1.40
N GLN A 16 -11.61 13.18 0.15
CA GLN A 16 -12.97 13.54 -0.22
C GLN A 16 -13.75 12.34 -0.76
N ASN A 17 -15.10 12.44 -0.72
CA ASN A 17 -15.95 11.45 -1.36
C ASN A 17 -15.60 11.29 -2.85
N GLY A 18 -15.45 10.05 -3.30
CA GLY A 18 -15.09 9.72 -4.67
C GLY A 18 -13.58 9.70 -4.97
N ASP A 19 -12.72 10.12 -4.04
CA ASP A 19 -11.26 10.09 -4.25
C ASP A 19 -10.77 8.67 -4.52
N THR A 20 -9.76 8.56 -5.39
CA THR A 20 -9.03 7.34 -5.65
C THR A 20 -7.70 7.36 -4.91
N ILE A 21 -7.52 6.39 -4.01
CA ILE A 21 -6.35 6.30 -3.14
C ILE A 21 -5.49 5.10 -3.55
N GLY A 22 -4.23 5.37 -3.84
CA GLY A 22 -3.20 4.34 -4.00
C GLY A 22 -2.52 4.07 -2.65
N LEU A 23 -2.46 2.81 -2.23
CA LEU A 23 -1.84 2.41 -0.96
C LEU A 23 -0.60 1.57 -1.18
N SER A 24 0.39 1.73 -0.29
CA SER A 24 1.51 0.78 -0.17
C SER A 24 1.04 -0.55 0.42
N GLY A 25 1.94 -1.52 0.40
CA GLY A 25 1.76 -2.80 1.03
C GLY A 25 1.57 -3.97 0.07
N PHE A 26 1.91 -5.14 0.60
CA PHE A 26 1.73 -6.44 -0.06
C PHE A 26 1.33 -7.46 1.00
N THR A 27 0.17 -8.10 0.85
CA THR A 27 -0.47 -8.83 1.94
C THR A 27 -0.66 -7.89 3.14
N PRO A 28 -0.63 -8.26 4.41
CA PRO A 28 -0.74 -7.27 5.49
C PRO A 28 0.56 -6.51 5.83
N ALA A 29 1.66 -6.72 5.08
CA ALA A 29 2.95 -6.09 5.36
C ALA A 29 3.13 -4.75 4.62
N GLY A 30 3.65 -3.74 5.30
CA GLY A 30 3.95 -2.43 4.71
C GLY A 30 2.72 -1.61 4.33
N VAL A 31 1.58 -1.88 4.97
CA VAL A 31 0.29 -1.21 4.72
C VAL A 31 0.13 -0.06 5.70
N PRO A 32 -0.30 1.14 5.27
CA PRO A 32 -0.70 2.20 6.17
C PRO A 32 -1.83 1.74 7.12
N LYS A 33 -1.79 2.14 8.37
CA LYS A 33 -2.71 1.65 9.41
C LYS A 33 -3.49 2.78 10.08
N SER A 34 -2.82 3.90 10.34
CA SER A 34 -3.42 5.03 11.07
C SER A 34 -4.38 5.83 10.20
N VAL A 35 -3.98 6.17 8.98
CA VAL A 35 -4.83 6.96 8.07
C VAL A 35 -6.06 6.17 7.59
N PRO A 36 -5.96 4.90 7.18
CA PRO A 36 -7.14 4.10 6.88
C PRO A 36 -8.13 4.00 8.05
N ALA A 37 -7.64 3.90 9.29
CA ALA A 37 -8.50 3.88 10.47
C ALA A 37 -9.31 5.18 10.63
N GLU A 38 -8.68 6.33 10.40
CA GLU A 38 -9.36 7.62 10.48
C GLU A 38 -10.30 7.86 9.28
N ILE A 39 -9.95 7.34 8.09
CA ILE A 39 -10.88 7.35 6.94
C ILE A 39 -12.13 6.53 7.24
N ALA A 40 -11.99 5.36 7.88
CA ALA A 40 -13.12 4.54 8.31
C ALA A 40 -14.02 5.30 9.29
N ARG A 41 -13.45 5.92 10.34
CA ARG A 41 -14.20 6.74 11.30
C ARG A 41 -14.90 7.94 10.63
N LYS A 42 -14.22 8.57 9.67
CA LYS A 42 -14.82 9.65 8.89
C LYS A 42 -16.03 9.16 8.10
N ALA A 43 -15.91 8.01 7.44
CA ALA A 43 -17.02 7.41 6.70
C ALA A 43 -18.21 7.12 7.61
N GLU A 44 -17.99 6.48 8.75
CA GLU A 44 -19.04 6.20 9.73
C GLU A 44 -19.76 7.46 10.21
N LYS A 45 -19.00 8.54 10.47
CA LYS A 45 -19.57 9.84 10.86
C LYS A 45 -20.40 10.47 9.75
N GLU A 46 -19.86 10.54 8.53
CA GLU A 46 -20.57 11.12 7.38
C GLU A 46 -21.86 10.35 7.08
N HIS A 47 -21.82 9.01 7.15
CA HIS A 47 -23.00 8.16 6.98
C HIS A 47 -24.04 8.38 8.09
N ALA A 48 -23.63 8.55 9.35
CA ALA A 48 -24.53 8.86 10.46
C ALA A 48 -25.23 10.23 10.29
N GLU A 49 -24.59 11.15 9.55
CA GLU A 49 -25.16 12.44 9.19
C GLU A 49 -26.00 12.39 7.87
N GLY A 50 -26.19 11.20 7.29
CA GLY A 50 -26.92 11.00 6.03
C GLY A 50 -26.16 11.44 4.78
N LYS A 51 -24.83 11.63 4.89
CA LYS A 51 -23.97 12.02 3.77
C LYS A 51 -23.32 10.78 3.17
N GLU A 52 -23.15 10.77 1.84
CA GLU A 52 -22.39 9.74 1.17
C GLU A 52 -20.90 10.01 1.31
N PHE A 53 -20.14 9.00 1.74
CA PHE A 53 -18.67 9.02 1.71
C PHE A 53 -18.14 7.64 1.31
N LYS A 54 -17.63 7.54 0.10
CA LYS A 54 -16.98 6.34 -0.43
C LYS A 54 -15.76 6.71 -1.26
N ILE A 55 -14.73 5.90 -1.19
CA ILE A 55 -13.45 6.08 -1.91
C ILE A 55 -13.18 4.89 -2.82
N ASN A 56 -12.31 5.07 -3.80
CA ASN A 56 -11.76 4.00 -4.61
C ASN A 56 -10.36 3.64 -4.07
N ILE A 57 -10.03 2.37 -4.01
CA ILE A 57 -8.76 1.87 -3.47
C ILE A 57 -8.01 1.06 -4.51
N LEU A 58 -6.75 1.44 -4.73
CA LEU A 58 -5.81 0.75 -5.60
C LEU A 58 -4.58 0.32 -4.77
N THR A 59 -4.23 -0.95 -4.80
CA THR A 59 -3.09 -1.49 -4.05
C THR A 59 -2.27 -2.44 -4.91
N GLY A 60 -1.11 -2.88 -4.39
CA GLY A 60 -0.30 -3.92 -5.03
C GLY A 60 -0.87 -5.32 -4.85
N ALA A 61 -1.58 -5.56 -3.74
CA ALA A 61 -2.21 -6.84 -3.38
C ALA A 61 -3.22 -6.62 -2.25
N SER A 62 -3.63 -7.70 -1.54
CA SER A 62 -4.43 -7.62 -0.31
C SER A 62 -3.75 -6.77 0.77
N THR A 63 -4.50 -6.04 1.58
CA THR A 63 -3.97 -5.15 2.62
C THR A 63 -4.36 -5.55 4.06
N GLY A 64 -5.10 -6.61 4.25
CA GLY A 64 -5.43 -7.13 5.58
C GLY A 64 -6.63 -6.48 6.27
N GLN A 65 -6.80 -6.75 7.56
CA GLN A 65 -7.95 -6.28 8.33
C GLN A 65 -7.84 -4.80 8.68
N SER A 66 -6.64 -4.30 8.97
CA SER A 66 -6.39 -2.90 9.34
C SER A 66 -6.65 -1.90 8.19
N CYS A 67 -6.86 -2.37 6.99
CA CYS A 67 -7.17 -1.54 5.83
C CYS A 67 -8.39 -2.07 5.07
N ASP A 68 -8.25 -3.15 4.27
CA ASP A 68 -9.37 -3.70 3.47
C ASP A 68 -10.60 -4.01 4.32
N GLY A 69 -10.42 -4.71 5.45
CA GLY A 69 -11.52 -5.12 6.32
C GLY A 69 -12.17 -3.94 7.05
N MET A 70 -11.37 -3.08 7.62
CA MET A 70 -11.85 -1.91 8.38
C MET A 70 -12.64 -0.95 7.48
N LEU A 71 -12.10 -0.60 6.31
CA LEU A 71 -12.75 0.30 5.37
C LEU A 71 -14.02 -0.31 4.75
N ALA A 72 -14.03 -1.64 4.52
CA ALA A 72 -15.22 -2.33 4.06
C ALA A 72 -16.34 -2.31 5.11
N ASN A 73 -16.02 -2.61 6.36
CA ASN A 73 -16.99 -2.60 7.47
C ASN A 73 -17.55 -1.20 7.75
N ALA A 74 -16.77 -0.15 7.50
CA ALA A 74 -17.24 1.25 7.56
C ALA A 74 -18.02 1.68 6.30
N HIS A 75 -18.29 0.77 5.35
CA HIS A 75 -18.92 1.07 4.05
C HIS A 75 -18.22 2.21 3.28
N ALA A 76 -16.93 2.39 3.48
CA ALA A 76 -16.13 3.47 2.92
C ALA A 76 -15.61 3.18 1.51
N ILE A 77 -15.82 1.97 0.97
CA ILE A 77 -15.24 1.56 -0.31
C ILE A 77 -16.32 1.56 -1.40
N LYS A 78 -16.06 2.29 -2.48
CA LYS A 78 -16.85 2.25 -3.72
C LYS A 78 -16.30 1.20 -4.70
N PHE A 79 -14.99 1.25 -4.94
CA PHE A 79 -14.29 0.37 -5.86
C PHE A 79 -12.95 -0.08 -5.25
N ARG A 80 -12.55 -1.31 -5.55
CA ARG A 80 -11.29 -1.89 -5.09
C ARG A 80 -10.66 -2.76 -6.17
N ALA A 81 -9.38 -2.58 -6.41
CA ALA A 81 -8.52 -3.49 -7.19
C ALA A 81 -7.12 -3.58 -6.53
N PRO A 82 -6.40 -4.67 -6.68
CA PRO A 82 -6.73 -5.94 -7.27
C PRO A 82 -7.22 -6.95 -6.22
N TYR A 83 -6.73 -8.18 -6.28
CA TYR A 83 -6.95 -9.30 -5.39
C TYR A 83 -6.88 -8.97 -3.88
N THR A 84 -7.81 -9.54 -3.10
CA THR A 84 -7.80 -9.48 -1.62
C THR A 84 -8.17 -10.81 -0.98
N THR A 85 -7.51 -11.11 0.14
CA THR A 85 -7.82 -12.29 0.97
C THR A 85 -8.70 -11.96 2.16
N ASN A 86 -9.01 -10.69 2.43
CA ASN A 86 -9.79 -10.28 3.59
C ASN A 86 -11.22 -10.81 3.52
N LYS A 87 -11.68 -11.48 4.60
CA LYS A 87 -12.99 -12.13 4.65
C LYS A 87 -14.12 -11.10 4.68
N ASP A 88 -13.99 -10.06 5.50
CA ASP A 88 -15.03 -9.03 5.67
C ASP A 88 -15.23 -8.30 4.33
N PHE A 89 -14.14 -7.89 3.72
CA PHE A 89 -14.18 -7.27 2.39
C PHE A 89 -14.91 -8.15 1.36
N ARG A 90 -14.58 -9.44 1.29
CA ARG A 90 -15.23 -10.37 0.35
C ARG A 90 -16.72 -10.52 0.63
N THR A 91 -17.14 -10.45 1.90
CA THR A 91 -18.56 -10.46 2.24
C THR A 91 -19.28 -9.26 1.63
N HIS A 92 -18.74 -8.06 1.76
CA HIS A 92 -19.31 -6.85 1.16
C HIS A 92 -19.33 -6.88 -0.38
N VAL A 93 -18.30 -7.46 -1.01
CA VAL A 93 -18.30 -7.69 -2.47
C VAL A 93 -19.40 -8.66 -2.89
N ASN A 94 -19.54 -9.78 -2.19
CA ASN A 94 -20.57 -10.80 -2.49
C ASN A 94 -21.99 -10.26 -2.28
N ASN A 95 -22.15 -9.28 -1.41
CA ASN A 95 -23.42 -8.58 -1.20
C ASN A 95 -23.68 -7.47 -2.21
N ASN A 96 -22.80 -7.27 -3.21
CA ASN A 96 -22.86 -6.18 -4.20
C ASN A 96 -22.75 -4.77 -3.59
N GLU A 97 -22.11 -4.62 -2.44
CA GLU A 97 -21.92 -3.33 -1.77
C GLU A 97 -20.66 -2.61 -2.25
N ILE A 98 -19.68 -3.35 -2.77
CA ILE A 98 -18.41 -2.87 -3.27
C ILE A 98 -18.18 -3.36 -4.70
N SER A 99 -17.88 -2.45 -5.63
CA SER A 99 -17.37 -2.81 -6.95
C SER A 99 -15.95 -3.33 -6.86
N TYR A 100 -15.69 -4.49 -7.44
CA TYR A 100 -14.40 -5.16 -7.29
C TYR A 100 -13.87 -5.66 -8.64
N SER A 101 -12.56 -5.50 -8.85
CA SER A 101 -11.87 -6.08 -9.99
C SER A 101 -10.69 -6.91 -9.52
N ASP A 102 -10.76 -8.23 -9.75
CA ASP A 102 -9.66 -9.14 -9.51
C ASP A 102 -8.71 -9.11 -10.71
N LEU A 103 -7.60 -8.40 -10.53
CA LEU A 103 -6.58 -8.23 -11.55
C LEU A 103 -5.33 -9.02 -11.18
N ASN A 104 -4.63 -9.52 -12.19
CA ASN A 104 -3.31 -10.08 -11.99
C ASN A 104 -2.37 -9.00 -11.41
N LEU A 105 -1.69 -9.32 -10.31
CA LEU A 105 -0.85 -8.38 -9.57
C LEU A 105 0.25 -7.77 -10.44
N SER A 106 0.82 -8.54 -11.37
CA SER A 106 1.86 -8.05 -12.30
C SER A 106 1.38 -6.98 -13.26
N ASN A 107 0.08 -6.92 -13.53
CA ASN A 107 -0.52 -5.93 -14.43
C ASN A 107 -0.99 -4.67 -13.70
N MET A 108 -1.10 -4.71 -12.39
CA MET A 108 -1.74 -3.64 -11.62
C MET A 108 -1.07 -2.28 -11.83
N ALA A 109 0.25 -2.20 -11.67
CA ALA A 109 0.99 -0.97 -11.88
C ALA A 109 0.84 -0.43 -13.31
N THR A 110 0.88 -1.32 -14.32
CA THR A 110 0.71 -0.95 -15.72
C THR A 110 -0.69 -0.39 -15.99
N GLN A 111 -1.72 -1.03 -15.45
CA GLN A 111 -3.10 -0.57 -15.63
C GLN A 111 -3.37 0.79 -15.00
N ILE A 112 -2.79 1.05 -13.83
CA ILE A 112 -2.84 2.37 -13.19
C ILE A 112 -2.11 3.41 -14.04
N ARG A 113 -0.92 3.10 -14.52
CA ARG A 113 -0.10 4.02 -15.34
C ARG A 113 -0.77 4.39 -16.66
N GLN A 114 -1.52 3.47 -17.25
CA GLN A 114 -2.28 3.69 -18.48
C GLN A 114 -3.66 4.31 -18.26
N GLY A 115 -4.06 4.52 -17.00
CA GLY A 115 -5.31 5.18 -16.65
C GLY A 115 -6.57 4.30 -16.77
N TYR A 116 -6.44 2.98 -16.98
CA TYR A 116 -7.59 2.09 -17.11
C TYR A 116 -8.42 1.97 -15.82
N LEU A 117 -7.80 2.24 -14.66
CA LEU A 117 -8.45 2.22 -13.36
C LEU A 117 -8.80 3.62 -12.84
N GLY A 118 -8.81 4.60 -13.74
CA GLY A 118 -9.00 6.00 -13.38
C GLY A 118 -7.70 6.68 -12.91
N GLN A 119 -7.84 7.91 -12.43
CA GLN A 119 -6.71 8.72 -11.96
C GLN A 119 -6.52 8.53 -10.45
N VAL A 120 -5.27 8.47 -10.00
CA VAL A 120 -4.93 8.44 -8.57
C VAL A 120 -4.99 9.86 -8.00
N ASP A 121 -5.78 10.09 -6.97
CA ASP A 121 -5.85 11.36 -6.26
C ASP A 121 -4.77 11.45 -5.19
N TRP A 122 -4.68 10.44 -4.35
CA TRP A 122 -3.78 10.38 -3.21
C TRP A 122 -2.95 9.12 -3.21
N ALA A 123 -1.69 9.23 -2.81
CA ALA A 123 -0.88 8.10 -2.39
C ALA A 123 -0.74 8.13 -0.86
N ILE A 124 -1.06 7.03 -0.18
CA ILE A 124 -0.83 6.87 1.26
C ILE A 124 0.15 5.71 1.45
N ILE A 125 1.33 6.02 1.96
CA ILE A 125 2.50 5.13 1.93
C ILE A 125 3.03 4.92 3.34
N GLU A 126 3.21 3.66 3.73
CA GLU A 126 3.99 3.34 4.94
C GLU A 126 5.49 3.37 4.63
N ALA A 127 6.26 4.02 5.49
CA ALA A 127 7.70 4.14 5.38
C ALA A 127 8.38 3.89 6.74
N CYS A 128 9.65 3.45 6.72
CA CYS A 128 10.48 3.42 7.92
C CYS A 128 11.25 4.72 8.13
N GLU A 129 11.45 5.51 7.06
CA GLU A 129 12.12 6.80 7.10
C GLU A 129 11.78 7.64 5.86
N VAL A 130 11.83 8.95 6.01
CA VAL A 130 11.73 9.91 4.90
C VAL A 130 12.81 10.97 5.05
N GLU A 131 13.62 11.12 4.03
CA GLU A 131 14.69 12.13 3.98
C GLU A 131 14.38 13.20 2.95
N GLN A 132 14.69 14.45 3.27
CA GLN A 132 14.66 15.55 2.32
C GLN A 132 16.07 15.88 1.84
N THR A 133 16.28 15.85 0.54
CA THR A 133 17.55 16.21 -0.09
C THR A 133 17.28 17.20 -1.22
N GLY A 134 17.62 18.47 -0.98
CA GLY A 134 17.25 19.55 -1.92
C GLY A 134 15.72 19.66 -2.06
N GLY A 135 15.24 19.74 -3.29
CA GLY A 135 13.80 19.76 -3.62
C GLY A 135 13.14 18.37 -3.71
N LYS A 136 13.85 17.28 -3.38
CA LYS A 136 13.38 15.90 -3.44
C LYS A 136 13.17 15.31 -2.05
N ALA A 137 12.26 14.34 -1.99
CA ALA A 137 12.06 13.47 -0.84
C ALA A 137 12.39 12.03 -1.21
N ARG A 138 13.10 11.34 -0.33
CA ARG A 138 13.43 9.91 -0.42
C ARG A 138 12.60 9.16 0.60
N ILE A 139 11.71 8.31 0.15
CA ILE A 139 10.79 7.53 0.96
C ILE A 139 11.34 6.12 1.05
N TYR A 140 11.80 5.71 2.22
CA TYR A 140 12.30 4.35 2.47
C TYR A 140 11.15 3.49 2.96
N LEU A 141 10.74 2.54 2.12
CA LEU A 141 9.60 1.66 2.39
C LEU A 141 9.92 0.68 3.52
N THR A 142 8.89 0.16 4.16
CA THR A 142 9.00 -0.87 5.21
C THR A 142 9.13 -2.27 4.59
N ALA A 143 8.41 -3.27 5.09
CA ALA A 143 8.55 -4.66 4.67
C ALA A 143 8.11 -4.95 3.23
N ALA A 144 7.24 -4.13 2.65
CA ALA A 144 6.72 -4.35 1.31
C ALA A 144 6.64 -3.06 0.48
N GLY A 145 7.08 -3.14 -0.78
CA GLY A 145 7.01 -2.03 -1.72
C GLY A 145 5.66 -1.89 -2.41
N GLY A 146 5.04 -3.01 -2.78
CA GLY A 146 3.81 -3.02 -3.56
C GLY A 146 3.90 -2.16 -4.82
N ILE A 147 2.87 -1.33 -5.04
CA ILE A 147 2.80 -0.39 -6.16
C ILE A 147 3.22 1.04 -5.76
N SER A 148 3.89 1.21 -4.63
CA SER A 148 4.24 2.53 -4.07
C SER A 148 4.90 3.48 -5.07
N PRO A 149 5.89 3.08 -5.89
CA PRO A 149 6.51 3.98 -6.86
C PRO A 149 5.48 4.53 -7.86
N THR A 150 4.61 3.65 -8.37
CA THR A 150 3.59 4.02 -9.36
C THR A 150 2.56 5.00 -8.78
N VAL A 151 2.02 4.73 -7.61
CA VAL A 151 1.01 5.62 -7.01
C VAL A 151 1.60 6.93 -6.52
N CYS A 152 2.83 6.93 -6.00
CA CYS A 152 3.55 8.15 -5.67
C CYS A 152 3.78 9.04 -6.89
N ARG A 153 4.14 8.45 -8.02
CA ARG A 153 4.34 9.18 -9.29
C ARG A 153 3.05 9.82 -9.78
N LEU A 154 1.92 9.13 -9.67
CA LEU A 154 0.65 9.51 -10.31
C LEU A 154 -0.32 10.29 -9.41
N ALA A 155 -0.13 10.31 -8.09
CA ALA A 155 -1.02 11.00 -7.16
C ALA A 155 -1.11 12.50 -7.46
N ARG A 156 -2.28 12.98 -7.91
CA ARG A 156 -2.46 14.38 -8.36
C ARG A 156 -2.62 15.37 -7.22
N LYS A 157 -3.27 14.97 -6.12
CA LYS A 157 -3.53 15.84 -4.96
C LYS A 157 -2.36 15.85 -3.99
N GLY A 158 -1.63 14.74 -3.90
CA GLY A 158 -0.43 14.64 -3.08
C GLY A 158 -0.18 13.28 -2.47
N ILE A 159 0.84 13.24 -1.63
CA ILE A 159 1.33 12.04 -0.96
C ILE A 159 1.23 12.25 0.54
N ILE A 160 0.69 11.28 1.25
CA ILE A 160 0.62 11.19 2.70
C ILE A 160 1.50 10.02 3.12
N ILE A 161 2.35 10.20 4.12
CA ILE A 161 3.30 9.18 4.55
C ILE A 161 3.09 8.85 6.01
N GLU A 162 2.87 7.57 6.31
CA GLU A 162 2.94 7.03 7.67
C GLU A 162 4.36 6.54 7.94
N VAL A 163 5.12 7.26 8.75
CA VAL A 163 6.41 6.79 9.25
C VAL A 163 6.16 5.89 10.45
N ASN A 164 6.33 4.59 10.26
CA ASN A 164 6.04 3.58 11.26
C ASN A 164 7.30 3.16 12.02
N ALA A 165 7.46 3.63 13.26
CA ALA A 165 8.60 3.35 14.12
C ALA A 165 8.70 1.88 14.58
N PHE A 166 7.67 1.07 14.38
CA PHE A 166 7.73 -0.38 14.59
C PHE A 166 8.77 -1.03 13.69
N HIS A 167 8.91 -0.53 12.46
CA HIS A 167 9.92 -0.99 11.52
C HIS A 167 11.25 -0.27 11.78
N SER A 168 12.30 -1.07 11.98
CA SER A 168 13.64 -0.52 12.17
C SER A 168 14.10 0.27 10.95
N LYS A 169 14.82 1.38 11.17
CA LYS A 169 15.54 2.10 10.11
C LYS A 169 16.56 1.22 9.35
N LYS A 170 16.90 0.03 9.88
CA LYS A 170 17.69 -0.97 9.13
C LYS A 170 16.98 -1.49 7.90
N CYS A 171 15.66 -1.26 7.77
CA CYS A 171 14.91 -1.52 6.53
C CYS A 171 15.34 -0.60 5.37
N MET A 172 16.00 0.53 5.64
CA MET A 172 16.55 1.37 4.58
C MET A 172 17.53 0.55 3.73
N GLY A 173 17.26 0.49 2.44
CA GLY A 173 18.11 -0.23 1.49
C GLY A 173 17.79 -1.71 1.25
N ILE A 174 16.75 -2.28 1.88
CA ILE A 174 16.32 -3.66 1.56
C ILE A 174 15.65 -3.76 0.19
N HIS A 175 15.06 -2.67 -0.28
CA HIS A 175 14.39 -2.62 -1.58
C HIS A 175 15.33 -2.19 -2.70
N ASP A 176 15.01 -2.64 -3.91
CA ASP A 176 15.60 -2.19 -5.16
C ASP A 176 14.45 -1.63 -6.01
N VAL A 177 14.12 -0.35 -5.79
CA VAL A 177 12.96 0.31 -6.40
C VAL A 177 13.33 0.74 -7.81
N TYR A 178 12.75 0.08 -8.79
CA TYR A 178 12.90 0.40 -10.20
C TYR A 178 11.58 0.87 -10.80
N GLU A 179 11.58 2.08 -11.34
CA GLU A 179 10.46 2.58 -12.12
C GLU A 179 10.63 2.20 -13.58
N ILE A 180 9.77 1.29 -14.06
CA ILE A 180 9.73 0.91 -15.48
C ILE A 180 9.29 2.12 -16.29
N GLU A 181 10.01 2.41 -17.37
CA GLU A 181 9.64 3.45 -18.33
C GLU A 181 8.31 3.12 -19.02
N ASP A 182 7.60 4.16 -19.44
CA ASP A 182 6.34 4.00 -20.18
C ASP A 182 6.60 3.61 -21.64
N HIS A 183 5.65 2.95 -22.26
CA HIS A 183 5.71 2.66 -23.68
C HIS A 183 5.78 3.95 -24.51
N PRO A 184 6.54 3.98 -25.60
CA PRO A 184 7.36 2.89 -26.20
C PRO A 184 8.82 2.88 -25.71
N TYR A 185 9.17 3.64 -24.67
CA TYR A 185 10.55 3.93 -24.27
C TYR A 185 11.17 2.88 -23.34
N ARG A 186 10.51 1.71 -23.17
CA ARG A 186 11.03 0.64 -22.32
C ARG A 186 12.32 0.06 -22.86
N THR A 187 13.34 0.03 -22.00
CA THR A 187 14.65 -0.56 -22.30
C THR A 187 14.82 -1.88 -21.54
N PRO A 188 15.64 -2.82 -22.06
CA PRO A 188 16.00 -4.02 -21.33
C PRO A 188 16.71 -3.70 -20.02
N ILE A 189 16.36 -4.42 -18.95
CA ILE A 189 17.05 -4.32 -17.67
C ILE A 189 18.32 -5.16 -17.74
N MET A 190 19.50 -4.52 -17.56
CA MET A 190 20.78 -5.20 -17.61
C MET A 190 21.16 -5.72 -16.22
N ILE A 191 20.93 -7.00 -16.01
CA ILE A 191 21.35 -7.75 -14.81
C ILE A 191 22.41 -8.75 -15.23
N MET A 192 23.64 -8.57 -14.76
CA MET A 192 24.79 -9.40 -15.12
C MET A 192 25.21 -10.32 -13.98
N LYS A 193 24.92 -9.96 -12.74
CA LYS A 193 25.28 -10.69 -11.52
C LYS A 193 24.10 -10.74 -10.56
N ALA A 194 24.03 -11.75 -9.71
CA ALA A 194 22.99 -11.90 -8.71
C ALA A 194 22.94 -10.72 -7.69
N SER A 195 24.05 -10.01 -7.51
CA SER A 195 24.18 -8.86 -6.61
C SER A 195 23.86 -7.51 -7.26
N ASP A 196 23.56 -7.48 -8.57
CA ASP A 196 23.31 -6.23 -9.27
C ASP A 196 22.02 -5.59 -8.77
N ARG A 197 22.07 -4.29 -8.60
CA ARG A 197 20.92 -3.42 -8.31
C ARG A 197 20.65 -2.55 -9.52
N ILE A 198 19.37 -2.42 -9.87
CA ILE A 198 18.93 -1.69 -11.06
C ILE A 198 18.20 -0.39 -10.71
N GLY A 199 17.75 -0.26 -9.47
CA GLY A 199 16.99 0.86 -8.98
C GLY A 199 17.64 1.57 -7.80
N LYS A 200 16.81 2.21 -7.01
CA LYS A 200 17.18 2.96 -5.80
C LYS A 200 16.63 2.26 -4.55
N PRO A 201 17.27 2.43 -3.37
CA PRO A 201 16.73 1.86 -2.14
C PRO A 201 15.52 2.63 -1.57
N TYR A 202 14.95 3.56 -2.32
CA TYR A 202 13.85 4.44 -1.93
C TYR A 202 12.99 4.82 -3.13
N VAL A 203 11.78 5.27 -2.85
CA VAL A 203 10.94 6.00 -3.81
C VAL A 203 11.32 7.48 -3.75
N GLU A 204 11.63 8.09 -4.88
CA GLU A 204 12.00 9.51 -4.96
C GLU A 204 10.87 10.33 -5.59
N VAL A 205 10.47 11.42 -4.93
CA VAL A 205 9.42 12.33 -5.39
C VAL A 205 9.85 13.79 -5.14
N ASP A 206 9.15 14.75 -5.75
CA ASP A 206 9.32 16.15 -5.39
C ASP A 206 8.78 16.38 -3.96
N ALA A 207 9.55 17.08 -3.14
CA ALA A 207 9.25 17.24 -1.72
C ALA A 207 7.95 18.01 -1.46
N ASP A 208 7.56 18.92 -2.33
CA ASP A 208 6.32 19.70 -2.26
C ASP A 208 5.05 18.88 -2.47
N ARG A 209 5.18 17.67 -3.05
CA ARG A 209 4.07 16.71 -3.22
C ARG A 209 3.70 16.01 -1.92
N ILE A 210 4.57 16.01 -0.90
CA ILE A 210 4.25 15.44 0.40
C ILE A 210 3.39 16.45 1.18
N LYS A 211 2.15 16.07 1.47
CA LYS A 211 1.17 16.92 2.14
C LYS A 211 1.14 16.72 3.64
N GLY A 212 1.65 15.60 4.12
CA GLY A 212 1.79 15.35 5.55
C GLY A 212 2.55 14.07 5.86
N ILE A 213 3.21 14.08 7.01
CA ILE A 213 3.84 12.92 7.62
C ILE A 213 3.14 12.62 8.93
N ILE A 214 2.74 11.39 9.11
CA ILE A 214 2.15 10.84 10.32
C ILE A 214 3.18 9.92 10.96
N GLU A 215 3.46 10.07 12.25
CA GLU A 215 4.30 9.16 13.01
C GLU A 215 3.41 8.13 13.72
N CYS A 216 3.70 6.85 13.56
CA CYS A 216 3.00 5.76 14.24
C CYS A 216 3.99 4.68 14.71
N ASN A 217 3.49 3.75 15.53
CA ASN A 217 4.25 2.59 16.02
C ASN A 217 3.28 1.40 16.13
N ILE A 218 2.95 0.81 14.98
CA ILE A 218 1.91 -0.23 14.88
C ILE A 218 2.52 -1.43 14.13
N PRO A 219 2.44 -2.65 14.69
CA PRO A 219 2.95 -3.85 14.03
C PRO A 219 2.13 -4.20 12.78
N ASP A 220 2.77 -4.92 11.85
CA ASP A 220 2.07 -5.57 10.75
C ASP A 220 1.19 -6.71 11.26
N GLU A 221 0.11 -7.01 10.53
CA GLU A 221 -0.78 -8.14 10.80
C GLU A 221 -0.13 -9.44 10.31
N ALA A 222 0.91 -9.90 11.01
CA ALA A 222 1.55 -11.17 10.67
C ALA A 222 0.60 -12.34 10.94
N ARG A 223 0.47 -13.25 9.97
CA ARG A 223 -0.21 -14.53 10.21
C ARG A 223 0.68 -15.40 11.10
N ALA A 224 0.14 -15.82 12.23
CA ALA A 224 0.78 -16.83 13.04
C ALA A 224 0.84 -18.14 12.26
N PHE A 225 2.00 -18.79 12.22
CA PHE A 225 2.13 -20.15 11.73
C PHE A 225 1.46 -21.08 12.73
N LYS A 226 0.62 -21.98 12.25
CA LYS A 226 0.10 -23.06 13.10
C LYS A 226 1.27 -23.98 13.47
N ALA A 227 1.25 -24.49 14.71
CA ALA A 227 2.17 -25.56 15.06
C ALA A 227 1.95 -26.74 14.11
N PRO A 228 3.04 -27.40 13.64
CA PRO A 228 2.93 -28.55 12.75
C PRO A 228 2.11 -29.66 13.42
N ASP A 229 1.17 -30.22 12.71
CA ASP A 229 0.49 -31.47 13.07
C ASP A 229 1.24 -32.69 12.50
N ALA A 230 0.76 -33.89 12.78
CA ALA A 230 1.40 -35.11 12.31
C ALA A 230 1.52 -35.17 10.79
N ILE A 231 0.50 -34.68 10.05
CA ILE A 231 0.48 -34.69 8.59
C ILE A 231 1.49 -33.72 8.03
N THR A 232 1.48 -32.48 8.50
CA THR A 232 2.42 -31.45 8.02
C THR A 232 3.87 -31.75 8.41
N THR A 233 4.09 -32.40 9.56
CA THR A 233 5.41 -32.92 9.96
C THR A 233 5.88 -34.01 8.98
N GLN A 234 5.00 -34.97 8.64
CA GLN A 234 5.35 -36.03 7.67
C GLN A 234 5.67 -35.44 6.27
N ILE A 235 4.89 -34.46 5.82
CA ILE A 235 5.17 -33.76 4.56
C ILE A 235 6.55 -33.09 4.63
N GLY A 236 6.85 -32.40 5.72
CA GLY A 236 8.15 -31.75 5.93
C GLY A 236 9.31 -32.76 5.91
N ASN A 237 9.17 -33.91 6.58
CA ASN A 237 10.16 -34.97 6.57
C ASN A 237 10.38 -35.55 5.16
N ASN A 238 9.30 -35.85 4.43
CA ASN A 238 9.41 -36.34 3.06
C ASN A 238 10.14 -35.35 2.13
N VAL A 239 9.92 -34.04 2.31
CA VAL A 239 10.66 -33.01 1.55
C VAL A 239 12.13 -33.00 1.96
N ALA A 240 12.42 -33.06 3.25
CA ALA A 240 13.81 -33.09 3.75
C ALA A 240 14.55 -34.34 3.20
N ASP A 241 13.94 -35.49 3.29
CA ASP A 241 14.52 -36.76 2.79
C ASP A 241 14.77 -36.74 1.25
N PHE A 242 13.95 -36.00 0.50
CA PHE A 242 14.14 -35.82 -0.94
C PHE A 242 15.30 -34.87 -1.27
N LEU A 243 15.58 -33.90 -0.41
CA LEU A 243 16.62 -32.88 -0.63
C LEU A 243 18.01 -33.33 -0.15
N LEU A 244 18.12 -34.34 0.72
CA LEU A 244 19.36 -34.87 1.26
C LEU A 244 19.86 -36.08 0.45
#